data_42f4f7d78cc11b5e081c04a027302996
#
_entry.id   42f4f7d78cc11b5e081c04a027302996
#
_cell.length_a   1.000
_cell.length_b   1.000
_cell.length_c   1.000
_cell.angle_alpha   90.00
_cell.angle_beta   90.00
_cell.angle_gamma   90.00
#
_symmetry.space_group_name_H-M   'P 1'
#
loop_
_entity.id
_entity.type
_entity.pdbx_description
1 polymer ?
#
loop_
_entity_poly.entity_id
_entity_poly.type
_entity_poly.pdbx_seq_one_letter_code
_entity_poly.pdbx_strand_id
1 'polypeptide(L)'
;CTGKVNKFVQFKVRDIDPEMQLILSRREVQEEALDWVKNDLKIGEKVTGIVKNIKPYGAFVEIGGGVVGLVHIEDLSVARIKTPYERVRIGQKIEVVVKSIDREQGKVILSYKETLGSWEENVEKFTTGIKVKGKVRETEKHKNGIFIELTPNLVGMAEYEEGLQYGQDVEVYIKKIDADKKKVKLLIV
;
A
#
# COMPACT_ATOMS: atom_id res chain seq x y z
N CYS A 1 0.83 -17.18 26.49
CA CYS A 1 0.98 -15.73 26.24
C CYS A 1 2.43 -15.24 26.08
N THR A 2 3.43 -16.14 26.15
CA THR A 2 4.86 -15.79 26.07
C THR A 2 5.27 -15.09 24.77
N GLY A 3 4.64 -15.40 23.64
CA GLY A 3 4.91 -14.75 22.35
C GLY A 3 4.42 -13.31 22.23
N LYS A 4 3.78 -12.74 23.24
CA LYS A 4 3.26 -11.37 23.26
C LYS A 4 3.96 -10.44 24.25
N VAL A 5 5.04 -10.90 24.86
CA VAL A 5 5.86 -10.08 25.76
C VAL A 5 6.47 -8.92 24.96
N ASN A 6 6.42 -7.72 25.51
CA ASN A 6 6.92 -6.48 24.89
C ASN A 6 6.22 -6.10 23.55
N LYS A 7 5.00 -6.59 23.31
CA LYS A 7 4.17 -6.19 22.17
C LYS A 7 2.91 -5.49 22.66
N PHE A 8 2.52 -4.42 21.96
CA PHE A 8 1.22 -3.80 22.19
C PHE A 8 0.10 -4.74 21.73
N VAL A 9 -0.90 -4.94 22.59
CA VAL A 9 -2.09 -5.73 22.31
C VAL A 9 -3.33 -4.95 22.70
N GLN A 10 -4.41 -5.14 21.96
CA GLN A 10 -5.73 -4.63 22.34
C GLN A 10 -6.42 -5.60 23.26
N PHE A 11 -7.17 -5.08 24.21
CA PHE A 11 -7.99 -5.85 25.15
C PHE A 11 -9.23 -5.06 25.56
N LYS A 12 -10.25 -5.77 25.99
CA LYS A 12 -11.49 -5.20 26.56
C LYS A 12 -11.49 -5.39 28.06
N VAL A 13 -11.90 -4.36 28.78
CA VAL A 13 -12.14 -4.50 30.23
C VAL A 13 -13.39 -5.35 30.42
N ARG A 14 -13.21 -6.50 31.04
CA ARG A 14 -14.28 -7.46 31.28
C ARG A 14 -15.03 -7.15 32.57
N ASP A 15 -14.30 -6.81 33.60
CA ASP A 15 -14.85 -6.48 34.90
C ASP A 15 -13.86 -5.65 35.74
N ILE A 16 -14.35 -5.05 36.81
CA ILE A 16 -13.54 -4.38 37.81
C ILE A 16 -13.73 -5.11 39.13
N ASP A 17 -12.68 -5.72 39.63
CA ASP A 17 -12.65 -6.36 40.92
C ASP A 17 -12.94 -5.33 42.06
N PRO A 18 -13.60 -5.72 43.16
CA PRO A 18 -13.78 -4.86 44.33
C PRO A 18 -12.48 -4.22 44.85
N GLU A 19 -11.34 -4.84 44.62
CA GLU A 19 -10.01 -4.30 44.94
C GLU A 19 -9.44 -3.36 43.85
N MET A 20 -10.26 -2.92 42.90
CA MET A 20 -9.88 -2.07 41.73
C MET A 20 -8.90 -2.70 40.75
N GLN A 21 -8.86 -4.00 40.66
CA GLN A 21 -8.11 -4.68 39.61
C GLN A 21 -8.94 -4.82 38.33
N LEU A 22 -8.40 -4.44 37.20
CA LEU A 22 -9.06 -4.57 35.91
C LEU A 22 -8.94 -6.00 35.39
N ILE A 23 -10.07 -6.61 35.09
CA ILE A 23 -10.12 -7.89 34.37
C ILE A 23 -10.17 -7.61 32.89
N LEU A 24 -9.14 -8.03 32.15
CA LEU A 24 -8.92 -7.72 30.75
C LEU A 24 -9.19 -8.95 29.88
N SER A 25 -9.85 -8.74 28.73
CA SER A 25 -10.08 -9.79 27.75
C SER A 25 -9.63 -9.36 26.36
N ARG A 26 -8.54 -9.96 25.89
CA ARG A 26 -8.10 -9.81 24.50
C ARG A 26 -8.97 -10.66 23.55
N ARG A 27 -9.46 -11.80 24.03
CA ARG A 27 -10.29 -12.72 23.24
C ARG A 27 -11.61 -12.06 22.79
N GLU A 28 -12.28 -11.34 23.68
CA GLU A 28 -13.52 -10.64 23.35
C GLU A 28 -13.30 -9.57 22.26
N VAL A 29 -12.20 -8.81 22.33
CA VAL A 29 -11.84 -7.85 21.28
C VAL A 29 -11.63 -8.54 19.94
N GLN A 30 -10.98 -9.70 19.92
CA GLN A 30 -10.77 -10.46 18.69
C GLN A 30 -12.07 -11.05 18.14
N GLU A 31 -12.97 -11.50 18.97
CA GLU A 31 -14.30 -12.00 18.56
C GLU A 31 -15.15 -10.88 17.97
N GLU A 32 -15.19 -9.71 18.59
CA GLU A 32 -15.88 -8.52 18.08
C GLU A 32 -15.30 -8.05 16.74
N ALA A 33 -13.97 -8.08 16.59
CA ALA A 33 -13.31 -7.73 15.34
C ALA A 33 -13.60 -8.71 14.21
N LEU A 34 -13.68 -10.02 14.51
CA LEU A 34 -14.12 -11.04 13.54
C LEU A 34 -15.58 -10.84 13.12
N ASP A 35 -16.46 -10.52 14.05
CA ASP A 35 -17.85 -10.23 13.76
C ASP A 35 -17.98 -8.98 12.88
N TRP A 36 -17.20 -7.96 13.13
CA TRP A 36 -17.11 -6.77 12.28
C TRP A 36 -16.69 -7.12 10.84
N VAL A 37 -15.65 -7.93 10.67
CA VAL A 37 -15.20 -8.41 9.35
C VAL A 37 -16.28 -9.20 8.63
N LYS A 38 -17.00 -10.06 9.37
CA LYS A 38 -18.04 -10.92 8.79
C LYS A 38 -19.32 -10.18 8.42
N ASN A 39 -19.70 -9.18 9.19
CA ASN A 39 -21.02 -8.56 9.10
C ASN A 39 -21.02 -7.12 8.61
N ASP A 40 -20.06 -6.31 9.03
CA ASP A 40 -20.08 -4.85 8.87
C ASP A 40 -19.06 -4.31 7.87
N LEU A 41 -17.89 -4.96 7.74
CA LEU A 41 -16.84 -4.50 6.83
C LEU A 41 -17.29 -4.65 5.37
N LYS A 42 -17.15 -3.58 4.60
CA LYS A 42 -17.58 -3.52 3.19
C LYS A 42 -16.40 -3.41 2.24
N ILE A 43 -16.54 -4.04 1.07
CA ILE A 43 -15.59 -3.88 -0.04
C ILE A 43 -15.63 -2.42 -0.51
N GLY A 44 -14.47 -1.81 -0.70
CA GLY A 44 -14.32 -0.39 -1.06
C GLY A 44 -14.22 0.56 0.13
N GLU A 45 -14.40 0.08 1.36
CA GLU A 45 -14.25 0.86 2.56
C GLU A 45 -12.78 1.20 2.82
N LYS A 46 -12.52 2.47 3.20
CA LYS A 46 -11.19 2.90 3.65
C LYS A 46 -11.04 2.61 5.14
N VAL A 47 -9.97 1.94 5.49
CA VAL A 47 -9.63 1.64 6.88
C VAL A 47 -8.18 2.01 7.16
N THR A 48 -7.91 2.39 8.39
CA THR A 48 -6.54 2.66 8.84
C THR A 48 -5.97 1.40 9.48
N GLY A 49 -4.76 1.02 9.09
CA GLY A 49 -4.09 -0.12 9.64
C GLY A 49 -2.62 0.14 9.95
N ILE A 50 -2.01 -0.80 10.64
CA ILE A 50 -0.59 -0.78 10.99
C ILE A 50 0.08 -1.97 10.32
N VAL A 51 1.17 -1.71 9.59
CA VAL A 51 1.97 -2.76 8.95
C VAL A 51 2.64 -3.62 10.04
N LYS A 52 2.28 -4.89 10.11
CA LYS A 52 2.79 -5.83 11.11
C LYS A 52 3.91 -6.71 10.59
N ASN A 53 3.86 -7.08 9.32
CA ASN A 53 4.87 -7.92 8.70
C ASN A 53 4.97 -7.62 7.21
N ILE A 54 6.13 -7.89 6.64
CA ILE A 54 6.38 -7.69 5.22
C ILE A 54 7.00 -8.98 4.65
N LYS A 55 6.44 -9.46 3.56
CA LYS A 55 6.92 -10.62 2.80
C LYS A 55 7.22 -10.18 1.35
N PRO A 56 7.99 -10.95 0.57
CA PRO A 56 8.29 -10.60 -0.82
C PRO A 56 7.06 -10.36 -1.71
N TYR A 57 5.95 -11.01 -1.41
CA TYR A 57 4.70 -10.92 -2.17
C TYR A 57 3.72 -9.85 -1.67
N GLY A 58 3.98 -9.21 -0.53
CA GLY A 58 3.10 -8.17 0.02
C GLY A 58 3.34 -7.85 1.49
N ALA A 59 2.47 -7.04 2.04
CA ALA A 59 2.51 -6.58 3.42
C ALA A 59 1.26 -7.03 4.19
N PHE A 60 1.44 -7.43 5.43
CA PHE A 60 0.37 -7.74 6.36
C PHE A 60 0.05 -6.53 7.22
N VAL A 61 -1.20 -6.09 7.18
CA VAL A 61 -1.68 -4.87 7.84
C VAL A 61 -2.79 -5.23 8.82
N GLU A 62 -2.59 -4.88 10.08
CA GLU A 62 -3.62 -5.01 11.11
C GLU A 62 -4.59 -3.83 11.03
N ILE A 63 -5.86 -4.13 10.77
CA ILE A 63 -6.92 -3.12 10.61
C ILE A 63 -7.79 -2.94 11.87
N GLY A 64 -7.44 -3.60 12.96
CA GLY A 64 -8.08 -3.49 14.27
C GLY A 64 -8.40 -4.84 14.91
N GLY A 65 -8.39 -4.90 16.23
CA GLY A 65 -8.78 -6.08 17.01
C GLY A 65 -7.98 -7.36 16.76
N GLY A 66 -6.81 -7.27 16.16
CA GLY A 66 -6.00 -8.40 15.73
C GLY A 66 -6.37 -8.97 14.36
N VAL A 67 -7.30 -8.35 13.65
CA VAL A 67 -7.62 -8.69 12.24
C VAL A 67 -6.51 -8.19 11.33
N VAL A 68 -5.89 -9.10 10.59
CA VAL A 68 -4.79 -8.82 9.67
C VAL A 68 -5.22 -9.06 8.25
N GLY A 69 -5.13 -8.03 7.42
CA GLY A 69 -5.34 -8.11 5.98
C GLY A 69 -4.02 -8.16 5.22
N LEU A 70 -4.08 -8.63 3.98
CA LEU A 70 -2.94 -8.69 3.07
C LEU A 70 -3.08 -7.64 1.99
N VAL A 71 -2.02 -6.84 1.81
CA VAL A 71 -1.82 -5.97 0.65
C VAL A 71 -0.78 -6.63 -0.25
N HIS A 72 -1.19 -7.12 -1.41
CA HIS A 72 -0.27 -7.67 -2.41
C HIS A 72 0.69 -6.60 -2.92
N ILE A 73 1.88 -7.01 -3.35
CA ILE A 73 2.90 -6.10 -3.89
C ILE A 73 2.37 -5.27 -5.07
N GLU A 74 1.51 -5.83 -5.88
CA GLU A 74 0.83 -5.14 -7.00
C GLU A 74 -0.19 -4.09 -6.52
N ASP A 75 -0.71 -4.24 -5.32
CA ASP A 75 -1.65 -3.30 -4.69
C ASP A 75 -0.96 -2.26 -3.80
N LEU A 76 0.36 -2.33 -3.66
CA LEU A 76 1.18 -1.33 -2.97
C LEU A 76 1.62 -0.18 -3.88
N SER A 77 1.77 -0.44 -5.17
CA SER A 77 2.29 0.54 -6.12
C SER A 77 1.76 0.29 -7.52
N VAL A 78 1.51 1.36 -8.26
CA VAL A 78 1.26 1.31 -9.71
C VAL A 78 2.54 0.99 -10.46
N ALA A 79 3.68 1.51 -10.00
CA ALA A 79 4.99 1.16 -10.51
C ALA A 79 5.41 -0.25 -10.05
N ARG A 80 6.10 -0.97 -10.91
CA ARG A 80 6.70 -2.26 -10.54
C ARG A 80 7.79 -2.04 -9.50
N ILE A 81 7.63 -2.61 -8.31
CA ILE A 81 8.61 -2.58 -7.23
C ILE A 81 9.15 -3.98 -6.97
N LYS A 82 10.39 -4.08 -6.52
CA LYS A 82 11.02 -5.37 -6.24
C LYS A 82 10.68 -5.92 -4.85
N THR A 83 10.40 -5.02 -3.93
CA THR A 83 10.06 -5.38 -2.54
C THR A 83 9.05 -4.40 -1.96
N PRO A 84 8.12 -4.87 -1.11
CA PRO A 84 7.20 -4.00 -0.42
C PRO A 84 7.86 -2.94 0.48
N TYR A 85 9.10 -3.17 0.94
CA TYR A 85 9.87 -2.20 1.71
C TYR A 85 10.12 -0.86 0.98
N GLU A 86 9.97 -0.83 -0.32
CA GLU A 86 10.07 0.41 -1.11
C GLU A 86 8.88 1.35 -0.88
N ARG A 87 7.78 0.86 -0.33
CA ARG A 87 6.55 1.63 -0.09
C ARG A 87 6.16 1.74 1.38
N VAL A 88 6.35 0.68 2.14
CA VAL A 88 5.88 0.60 3.53
C VAL A 88 6.95 -0.01 4.43
N ARG A 89 6.84 0.26 5.73
CA ARG A 89 7.73 -0.26 6.76
C ARG A 89 6.92 -0.89 7.89
N ILE A 90 7.51 -1.87 8.57
CA ILE A 90 6.89 -2.49 9.75
C ILE A 90 6.65 -1.42 10.83
N GLY A 91 5.44 -1.40 11.39
CA GLY A 91 5.01 -0.42 12.38
C GLY A 91 4.44 0.88 11.79
N GLN A 92 4.50 1.06 10.48
CA GLN A 92 3.92 2.23 9.81
C GLN A 92 2.40 2.18 9.83
N LYS A 93 1.78 3.32 10.14
CA LYS A 93 0.33 3.51 10.03
C LYS A 93 0.00 3.95 8.61
N ILE A 94 -0.87 3.22 7.94
CA ILE A 94 -1.30 3.49 6.57
C ILE A 94 -2.82 3.43 6.44
N GLU A 95 -3.36 4.14 5.46
CA GLU A 95 -4.74 3.96 5.02
C GLU A 95 -4.77 2.95 3.87
N VAL A 96 -5.73 2.04 3.91
CA VAL A 96 -5.93 1.02 2.89
C VAL A 96 -7.41 0.90 2.54
N VAL A 97 -7.69 0.41 1.34
CA VAL A 97 -9.04 0.14 0.86
C VAL A 97 -9.28 -1.37 0.89
N VAL A 98 -10.44 -1.78 1.35
CA VAL A 98 -10.84 -3.19 1.32
C VAL A 98 -11.16 -3.61 -0.10
N LYS A 99 -10.36 -4.52 -0.65
CA LYS A 99 -10.49 -5.04 -2.02
C LYS A 99 -11.36 -6.28 -2.09
N SER A 100 -11.19 -7.19 -1.14
CA SER A 100 -11.93 -8.45 -1.06
C SER A 100 -12.01 -8.94 0.37
N ILE A 101 -13.09 -9.65 0.70
CA ILE A 101 -13.32 -10.23 2.03
C ILE A 101 -13.74 -11.68 1.85
N ASP A 102 -13.01 -12.60 2.48
CA ASP A 102 -13.46 -13.96 2.72
C ASP A 102 -14.11 -14.01 4.12
N ARG A 103 -15.44 -13.91 4.14
CA ARG A 103 -16.21 -13.82 5.38
C ARG A 103 -16.23 -15.13 6.16
N GLU A 104 -16.06 -16.26 5.48
CA GLU A 104 -16.02 -17.58 6.14
C GLU A 104 -14.73 -17.79 6.92
N GLN A 105 -13.60 -17.39 6.33
CA GLN A 105 -12.28 -17.52 6.94
C GLN A 105 -11.82 -16.27 7.70
N GLY A 106 -12.56 -15.16 7.58
CA GLY A 106 -12.17 -13.87 8.16
C GLY A 106 -10.92 -13.26 7.53
N LYS A 107 -10.63 -13.60 6.27
CA LYS A 107 -9.49 -13.05 5.51
C LYS A 107 -9.88 -11.80 4.75
N VAL A 108 -9.04 -10.80 4.80
CA VAL A 108 -9.24 -9.52 4.12
C VAL A 108 -8.08 -9.25 3.19
N ILE A 109 -8.39 -8.93 1.95
CA ILE A 109 -7.42 -8.43 0.96
C ILE A 109 -7.60 -6.92 0.84
N LEU A 110 -6.50 -6.22 0.95
CA LEU A 110 -6.44 -4.76 1.00
C LEU A 110 -5.68 -4.19 -0.19
N SER A 111 -5.94 -2.93 -0.52
CA SER A 111 -5.19 -2.17 -1.51
C SER A 111 -4.71 -0.85 -0.92
N TYR A 112 -3.45 -0.52 -1.12
CA TYR A 112 -2.83 0.72 -0.67
C TYR A 112 -2.75 1.77 -1.77
N LYS A 113 -2.46 1.36 -3.01
CA LYS A 113 -2.29 2.28 -4.14
C LYS A 113 -3.51 3.16 -4.41
N GLU A 114 -4.70 2.67 -4.12
CA GLU A 114 -5.94 3.42 -4.32
C GLU A 114 -6.09 4.62 -3.37
N THR A 115 -5.40 4.60 -2.24
CA THR A 115 -5.37 5.72 -1.28
C THR A 115 -4.40 6.84 -1.69
N LEU A 116 -3.54 6.59 -2.68
CA LEU A 116 -2.55 7.53 -3.20
C LEU A 116 -3.12 8.50 -4.25
N GLY A 117 -4.42 8.46 -4.48
CA GLY A 117 -5.12 9.26 -5.47
C GLY A 117 -5.27 8.57 -6.82
N SER A 118 -6.13 9.11 -7.67
CA SER A 118 -6.33 8.63 -9.04
C SER A 118 -5.16 9.05 -9.94
N TRP A 119 -5.09 8.45 -11.14
CA TRP A 119 -4.14 8.86 -12.17
C TRP A 119 -4.31 10.35 -12.52
N GLU A 120 -5.53 10.79 -12.66
CA GLU A 120 -5.92 12.15 -12.98
C GLU A 120 -5.42 13.14 -11.92
N GLU A 121 -5.67 12.86 -10.65
CA GLU A 121 -5.20 13.69 -9.52
C GLU A 121 -3.68 13.77 -9.44
N ASN A 122 -3.00 12.68 -9.74
CA ASN A 122 -1.53 12.67 -9.74
C ASN A 122 -0.94 13.40 -10.95
N VAL A 123 -1.55 13.27 -12.12
CA VAL A 123 -1.04 13.91 -13.35
C VAL A 123 -1.28 15.42 -13.36
N GLU A 124 -2.29 15.94 -12.67
CA GLU A 124 -2.55 17.38 -12.53
C GLU A 124 -1.36 18.17 -11.95
N LYS A 125 -0.53 17.50 -11.17
CA LYS A 125 0.70 18.07 -10.60
C LYS A 125 1.79 18.33 -11.65
N PHE A 126 1.62 17.80 -12.84
CA PHE A 126 2.60 17.84 -13.91
C PHE A 126 2.02 18.49 -15.16
N THR A 127 2.82 19.26 -15.86
CA THR A 127 2.49 19.88 -17.13
C THR A 127 3.46 19.45 -18.22
N THR A 128 2.98 19.42 -19.47
CA THR A 128 3.86 19.20 -20.63
C THR A 128 4.89 20.32 -20.73
N GLY A 129 6.13 19.97 -21.01
CA GLY A 129 7.20 20.94 -21.21
C GLY A 129 8.06 21.24 -19.97
N ILE A 130 7.81 20.56 -18.84
CA ILE A 130 8.64 20.72 -17.63
C ILE A 130 9.60 19.55 -17.45
N LYS A 131 10.71 19.85 -16.75
CA LYS A 131 11.65 18.82 -16.29
C LYS A 131 11.32 18.42 -14.87
N VAL A 132 11.34 17.13 -14.61
CA VAL A 132 11.06 16.57 -13.29
C VAL A 132 12.00 15.40 -13.01
N LYS A 133 12.18 15.09 -11.74
CA LYS A 133 12.94 13.90 -11.33
C LYS A 133 12.02 12.69 -11.30
N GLY A 134 12.52 11.58 -11.79
CA GLY A 134 11.83 10.30 -11.74
C GLY A 134 12.78 9.19 -11.34
N LYS A 135 12.23 8.03 -11.03
CA LYS A 135 12.99 6.84 -10.64
C LYS A 135 12.76 5.71 -11.63
N VAL A 136 13.84 5.12 -12.15
CA VAL A 136 13.77 4.01 -13.09
C VAL A 136 13.17 2.78 -12.40
N ARG A 137 12.08 2.25 -12.94
CA ARG A 137 11.38 1.07 -12.42
C ARG A 137 11.41 -0.15 -13.35
N GLU A 138 11.82 0.07 -14.58
CA GLU A 138 11.97 -1.00 -15.58
C GLU A 138 13.27 -0.77 -16.36
N THR A 139 14.12 -1.78 -16.41
CA THR A 139 15.42 -1.71 -17.11
C THR A 139 15.52 -2.69 -18.28
N GLU A 140 14.52 -3.56 -18.43
CA GLU A 140 14.48 -4.49 -19.55
C GLU A 140 14.10 -3.75 -20.84
N LYS A 141 14.74 -4.16 -21.92
CA LYS A 141 14.47 -3.58 -23.23
C LYS A 141 13.14 -4.07 -23.78
N HIS A 142 12.10 -3.30 -23.57
CA HIS A 142 10.77 -3.55 -24.12
C HIS A 142 10.52 -2.74 -25.39
N LYS A 143 9.63 -3.22 -26.24
CA LYS A 143 9.19 -2.50 -27.47
C LYS A 143 8.61 -1.13 -27.17
N ASN A 144 8.08 -0.93 -25.97
CA ASN A 144 7.41 0.30 -25.55
C ASN A 144 8.31 1.26 -24.74
N GLY A 145 9.59 0.91 -24.53
CA GLY A 145 10.51 1.72 -23.74
C GLY A 145 10.60 1.29 -22.26
N ILE A 146 11.13 2.17 -21.43
CA ILE A 146 11.32 1.95 -20.01
C ILE A 146 10.29 2.74 -19.18
N PHE A 147 9.96 2.21 -18.00
CA PHE A 147 9.04 2.86 -17.07
C PHE A 147 9.80 3.68 -16.04
N ILE A 148 9.38 4.93 -15.87
CA ILE A 148 9.93 5.87 -14.90
C ILE A 148 8.81 6.34 -13.98
N GLU A 149 9.01 6.15 -12.68
CA GLU A 149 8.09 6.59 -11.64
C GLU A 149 8.30 8.08 -11.34
N LEU A 150 7.29 8.88 -11.53
CA LEU A 150 7.27 10.30 -11.19
C LEU A 150 6.77 10.54 -9.77
N THR A 151 5.71 9.84 -9.39
CA THR A 151 5.17 9.75 -8.03
C THR A 151 4.79 8.30 -7.72
N PRO A 152 4.56 7.93 -6.46
CA PRO A 152 4.18 6.55 -6.11
C PRO A 152 3.00 5.97 -6.88
N ASN A 153 2.15 6.82 -7.45
CA ASN A 153 0.98 6.38 -8.21
C ASN A 153 0.96 6.89 -9.66
N LEU A 154 2.06 7.42 -10.16
CA LEU A 154 2.17 7.91 -11.54
C LEU A 154 3.46 7.43 -12.17
N VAL A 155 3.34 6.69 -13.26
CA VAL A 155 4.44 6.16 -14.06
C VAL A 155 4.36 6.69 -15.48
N GLY A 156 5.48 7.18 -16.00
CA GLY A 156 5.63 7.55 -17.39
C GLY A 156 6.53 6.59 -18.16
N MET A 157 6.49 6.66 -19.47
CA MET A 157 7.34 5.88 -20.39
C MET A 157 8.35 6.78 -21.09
N ALA A 158 9.61 6.34 -21.08
CA ALA A 158 10.70 6.93 -21.86
C ALA A 158 11.26 5.92 -22.86
N GLU A 159 11.99 6.41 -23.86
CA GLU A 159 12.74 5.54 -24.74
C GLU A 159 13.84 4.80 -23.97
N TYR A 160 14.14 3.58 -24.40
CA TYR A 160 15.22 2.80 -23.79
C TYR A 160 16.56 3.49 -23.96
N GLU A 161 17.28 3.63 -22.87
CA GLU A 161 18.66 4.11 -22.86
C GLU A 161 19.55 3.08 -22.14
N GLU A 162 20.68 2.79 -22.76
CA GLU A 162 21.61 1.81 -22.23
C GLU A 162 22.35 2.35 -21.00
N GLY A 163 22.56 1.49 -20.00
CA GLY A 163 23.27 1.85 -18.77
C GLY A 163 22.39 2.30 -17.61
N LEU A 164 21.07 2.39 -17.79
CA LEU A 164 20.14 2.70 -16.71
C LEU A 164 19.98 1.52 -15.75
N GLN A 165 19.93 1.82 -14.45
CA GLN A 165 19.76 0.83 -13.40
C GLN A 165 18.42 1.00 -12.69
N TYR A 166 17.84 -0.11 -12.27
CA TYR A 166 16.63 -0.10 -11.45
C TYR A 166 16.82 0.73 -10.17
N GLY A 167 15.86 1.62 -9.90
CA GLY A 167 15.91 2.52 -8.74
C GLY A 167 16.79 3.76 -8.92
N GLN A 168 17.41 3.93 -10.07
CA GLN A 168 18.21 5.10 -10.40
C GLN A 168 17.33 6.34 -10.52
N ASP A 169 17.77 7.45 -9.93
CA ASP A 169 17.12 8.75 -10.11
C ASP A 169 17.61 9.38 -11.42
N VAL A 170 16.67 9.79 -12.24
CA VAL A 170 16.92 10.43 -13.55
C VAL A 170 16.10 11.70 -13.68
N GLU A 171 16.64 12.65 -14.40
CA GLU A 171 15.89 13.84 -14.80
C GLU A 171 15.21 13.57 -16.14
N VAL A 172 13.91 13.86 -16.20
CA VAL A 172 13.11 13.62 -17.38
C VAL A 172 12.29 14.86 -17.76
N TYR A 173 12.10 15.02 -19.06
CA TYR A 173 11.26 16.05 -19.64
C TYR A 173 9.91 15.44 -20.00
N ILE A 174 8.80 16.07 -19.62
CA ILE A 174 7.46 15.62 -19.96
C ILE A 174 7.13 16.06 -21.38
N LYS A 175 7.20 15.11 -22.30
CA LYS A 175 6.98 15.36 -23.73
C LYS A 175 5.49 15.44 -24.08
N LYS A 176 4.70 14.54 -23.52
CA LYS A 176 3.25 14.47 -23.78
C LYS A 176 2.51 13.77 -22.64
N ILE A 177 1.34 14.29 -22.29
CA ILE A 177 0.39 13.67 -21.40
C ILE A 177 -0.86 13.29 -22.20
N ASP A 178 -1.20 12.01 -22.22
CA ASP A 178 -2.37 11.46 -22.91
C ASP A 178 -3.38 11.02 -21.85
N ALA A 179 -4.39 11.86 -21.60
CA ALA A 179 -5.41 11.61 -20.59
C ALA A 179 -6.34 10.45 -20.98
N ASP A 180 -6.64 10.28 -22.25
CA ASP A 180 -7.54 9.22 -22.74
C ASP A 180 -6.95 7.83 -22.54
N LYS A 181 -5.65 7.69 -22.78
CA LYS A 181 -4.90 6.43 -22.62
C LYS A 181 -4.24 6.30 -21.26
N LYS A 182 -4.33 7.32 -20.39
CA LYS A 182 -3.65 7.42 -19.10
C LYS A 182 -2.14 7.14 -19.21
N LYS A 183 -1.48 7.78 -20.16
CA LYS A 183 -0.06 7.61 -20.46
C LYS A 183 0.68 8.94 -20.42
N VAL A 184 1.88 8.91 -19.87
CA VAL A 184 2.81 10.04 -19.87
C VAL A 184 4.04 9.63 -20.66
N LYS A 185 4.37 10.40 -21.71
CA LYS A 185 5.60 10.21 -22.49
C LYS A 185 6.69 11.11 -21.95
N LEU A 186 7.83 10.53 -21.69
CA LEU A 186 8.99 11.18 -21.10
C LEU A 186 10.18 11.12 -22.04
N LEU A 187 11.09 12.08 -21.88
CA LEU A 187 12.41 12.10 -22.50
C LEU A 187 13.43 12.21 -21.37
N ILE A 188 14.42 11.33 -21.34
CA ILE A 188 15.53 11.40 -20.39
C ILE A 188 16.46 12.53 -20.85
N VAL A 189 16.88 13.36 -19.89
CA VAL A 189 17.69 14.55 -20.15
C VAL A 189 19.09 14.40 -19.56
#